data_f6c8a7e2b1d156d899cbea9226e94864
#
_entry.id   f6c8a7e2b1d156d899cbea9226e94864
#
_cell.length_a   1.000
_cell.length_b   1.000
_cell.length_c   1.000
_cell.angle_alpha   90.00
_cell.angle_beta   90.00
_cell.angle_gamma   90.00
#
_symmetry.space_group_name_H-M   'P 1'
#
loop_
_entity.id
_entity.type
_entity.pdbx_description
1 polymer ?
#
loop_
_entity_poly.entity_id
_entity_poly.type
_entity_poly.pdbx_seq_one_letter_code
_entity_poly.pdbx_strand_id
1 'polypeptide(L)'
;MSEHQGSSNSSGGGRRRRRRRGGRGRSRPQSSSAVETTPAFDDSGLPYGQAAQDIAPPEPDPERPFEPPTIDQLYEMGVLDAARDGHGFIRMPQNAYAPHPEDAYVAPALVRQYGMRDGVILDGEVGPPKRKGQNPQLAAPTCLGGLEPHLYHKSPKWDELTVIDPEERIHLTEGSDDITLRIIDMLCPIGFGQRGLLVSPPRAGKTMILQKIAQAVQRNHPDAYLMILLVDERPEEATAMRRATKGEVAVSTNDKPPENHVRITEMVLK
;
A
#
# COMPACT_ATOMS: atom_id res chain seq x y z
N MET A 1 38.94 -34.34 41.46
CA MET A 1 39.39 -33.48 42.57
C MET A 1 38.35 -32.36 42.65
N SER A 2 37.56 -32.57 43.58
CA SER A 2 37.01 -31.80 44.72
C SER A 2 35.93 -30.79 44.25
N GLU A 3 34.62 -31.09 44.37
CA GLU A 3 33.79 -31.19 45.60
C GLU A 3 33.81 -29.93 46.47
N HIS A 4 32.66 -29.28 46.61
CA HIS A 4 31.79 -29.18 47.80
C HIS A 4 30.67 -28.18 47.53
N GLN A 5 29.38 -28.60 47.54
CA GLN A 5 28.47 -28.77 48.71
C GLN A 5 28.44 -27.49 49.58
N GLY A 6 27.36 -26.96 49.90
CA GLY A 6 26.05 -27.38 50.32
C GLY A 6 25.34 -26.21 50.99
N SER A 7 24.14 -26.33 51.17
CA SER A 7 23.23 -26.50 52.30
C SER A 7 22.46 -25.23 52.65
N SER A 8 21.16 -25.18 52.42
CA SER A 8 19.99 -25.54 53.25
C SER A 8 19.75 -24.68 54.50
N ASN A 9 18.58 -24.10 54.63
CA ASN A 9 17.58 -24.27 55.71
C ASN A 9 16.58 -23.10 55.65
N SER A 10 15.34 -23.31 55.50
CA SER A 10 14.22 -23.88 56.24
C SER A 10 13.57 -22.95 57.26
N SER A 11 12.25 -23.01 57.17
CA SER A 11 11.20 -22.93 58.24
C SER A 11 10.76 -21.51 58.65
N GLY A 12 9.53 -21.23 58.79
CA GLY A 12 8.28 -21.76 59.25
C GLY A 12 7.33 -20.60 59.40
N GLY A 13 6.12 -20.63 59.16
CA GLY A 13 5.09 -21.27 59.96
C GLY A 13 4.26 -20.22 60.68
N GLY A 14 2.98 -20.10 60.40
CA GLY A 14 2.11 -19.25 61.21
C GLY A 14 0.67 -19.09 60.68
N ARG A 15 -0.11 -20.17 60.83
CA ARG A 15 -1.57 -20.11 60.76
C ARG A 15 -2.13 -19.31 61.93
N ARG A 16 -3.04 -18.34 61.71
CA ARG A 16 -4.09 -18.02 62.68
C ARG A 16 -5.41 -17.70 61.97
N ARG A 17 -6.39 -18.58 62.26
CA ARG A 17 -7.85 -18.41 62.09
C ARG A 17 -8.41 -17.43 63.12
N ARG A 18 -9.53 -16.78 62.77
CA ARG A 18 -10.77 -16.40 63.53
C ARG A 18 -11.14 -14.97 63.13
N ARG A 19 -12.38 -14.51 62.99
CA ARG A 19 -13.72 -15.01 63.31
C ARG A 19 -14.74 -14.15 62.58
N ARG A 20 -15.83 -14.78 62.22
CA ARG A 20 -17.10 -14.12 61.76
C ARG A 20 -17.62 -13.12 62.80
N ARG A 21 -18.18 -12.02 62.31
CA ARG A 21 -19.36 -11.39 62.94
C ARG A 21 -20.15 -10.66 61.86
N GLY A 22 -21.43 -10.99 61.76
CA GLY A 22 -22.43 -10.39 60.91
C GLY A 22 -22.87 -9.04 61.41
N GLY A 23 -23.37 -8.22 60.51
CA GLY A 23 -23.98 -6.94 60.81
C GLY A 23 -24.94 -6.57 59.68
N ARG A 24 -26.17 -6.52 60.02
CA ARG A 24 -27.40 -6.32 59.28
C ARG A 24 -27.39 -5.11 58.36
N GLY A 25 -28.13 -5.27 57.30
CA GLY A 25 -28.55 -4.44 56.24
C GLY A 25 -28.90 -2.98 56.50
N ARG A 26 -28.63 -2.20 55.50
CA ARG A 26 -29.43 -1.03 55.12
C ARG A 26 -29.38 -0.96 53.59
N SER A 27 -30.51 -1.24 53.00
CA SER A 27 -30.83 -0.96 51.59
C SER A 27 -30.68 0.55 51.37
N ARG A 28 -29.77 0.89 50.50
CA ARG A 28 -29.65 2.23 49.91
C ARG A 28 -30.23 2.16 48.50
N PRO A 29 -31.05 3.09 48.05
CA PRO A 29 -31.60 3.07 46.70
C PRO A 29 -30.47 3.27 45.69
N GLN A 30 -30.45 2.41 44.70
CA GLN A 30 -29.63 2.60 43.48
C GLN A 30 -30.18 3.83 42.75
N SER A 31 -29.51 4.95 42.90
CA SER A 31 -29.57 6.00 41.89
C SER A 31 -28.76 5.49 40.68
N SER A 32 -29.45 5.07 39.65
CA SER A 32 -28.90 4.89 38.33
C SER A 32 -28.45 6.27 37.81
N SER A 33 -27.24 6.68 38.14
CA SER A 33 -26.55 7.69 37.35
C SER A 33 -26.18 7.01 36.04
N ALA A 34 -26.99 7.24 35.01
CA ALA A 34 -26.57 7.06 33.64
C ALA A 34 -25.28 7.88 33.50
N VAL A 35 -24.15 7.17 33.35
CA VAL A 35 -22.92 7.78 32.86
C VAL A 35 -23.26 8.15 31.43
N GLU A 36 -23.58 9.42 31.21
CA GLU A 36 -23.54 9.99 29.87
C GLU A 36 -22.10 9.83 29.37
N THR A 37 -21.87 8.73 28.66
CA THR A 37 -20.67 8.57 27.85
C THR A 37 -20.77 9.63 26.75
N THR A 38 -20.08 10.71 26.93
CA THR A 38 -19.84 11.69 25.84
C THR A 38 -19.34 10.92 24.64
N PRO A 39 -20.04 10.94 23.51
CA PRO A 39 -19.57 10.22 22.34
C PRO A 39 -18.19 10.77 21.95
N ALA A 40 -17.20 9.88 21.81
CA ALA A 40 -15.93 10.25 21.24
C ALA A 40 -16.17 10.62 19.77
N PHE A 41 -15.70 11.80 19.36
CA PHE A 41 -15.80 12.28 18.00
C PHE A 41 -14.50 11.93 17.26
N ASP A 42 -14.63 11.54 15.99
CA ASP A 42 -13.49 11.39 15.11
C ASP A 42 -12.89 12.76 14.71
N ASP A 43 -11.76 12.76 14.01
CA ASP A 43 -11.10 14.00 13.59
C ASP A 43 -11.90 14.87 12.61
N SER A 44 -13.03 14.36 12.10
CA SER A 44 -14.00 15.10 11.27
C SER A 44 -15.14 15.68 12.09
N GLY A 45 -15.18 15.45 13.42
CA GLY A 45 -16.24 15.92 14.32
C GLY A 45 -17.49 15.05 14.32
N LEU A 46 -17.42 13.82 13.80
CA LEU A 46 -18.50 12.84 13.82
C LEU A 46 -18.34 11.87 15.00
N PRO A 47 -19.45 11.45 15.67
CA PRO A 47 -19.38 10.52 16.78
C PRO A 47 -18.85 9.15 16.34
N TYR A 48 -17.88 8.60 17.07
CA TYR A 48 -17.44 7.22 16.91
C TYR A 48 -18.63 6.28 17.11
N GLY A 49 -18.99 5.52 16.05
CA GLY A 49 -20.02 4.49 16.13
C GLY A 49 -21.35 4.79 15.43
N GLN A 50 -21.58 5.97 14.90
CA GLN A 50 -22.54 6.08 13.82
C GLN A 50 -21.84 5.52 12.57
N ALA A 51 -22.33 4.37 12.09
CA ALA A 51 -21.97 3.86 10.77
C ALA A 51 -22.05 5.08 9.85
N ALA A 52 -20.91 5.48 9.27
CA ALA A 52 -20.93 6.41 8.16
C ALA A 52 -21.86 5.72 7.16
N GLN A 53 -23.09 6.21 7.05
CA GLN A 53 -23.99 5.84 5.98
C GLN A 53 -23.13 6.00 4.74
N ASP A 54 -23.22 5.09 3.79
CA ASP A 54 -22.53 5.13 2.52
C ASP A 54 -22.83 6.50 1.89
N ILE A 55 -22.04 7.50 2.24
CA ILE A 55 -22.11 8.83 1.65
C ILE A 55 -21.46 8.64 0.29
N ALA A 56 -22.28 8.56 -0.75
CA ALA A 56 -21.77 8.49 -2.10
C ALA A 56 -20.79 9.65 -2.35
N PRO A 57 -19.74 9.42 -3.15
CA PRO A 57 -18.86 10.48 -3.55
C PRO A 57 -19.67 11.62 -4.20
N PRO A 58 -19.25 12.89 -4.06
CA PRO A 58 -19.93 14.01 -4.66
C PRO A 58 -20.01 13.81 -6.19
N GLU A 59 -21.08 14.30 -6.77
CA GLU A 59 -21.22 14.28 -8.22
C GLU A 59 -20.11 15.13 -8.86
N PRO A 60 -19.70 14.79 -10.10
CA PRO A 60 -18.67 15.51 -10.82
C PRO A 60 -19.08 16.98 -11.01
N ASP A 61 -18.14 17.88 -10.89
CA ASP A 61 -18.33 19.29 -11.14
C ASP A 61 -18.48 19.50 -12.67
N PRO A 62 -19.64 19.93 -13.18
CA PRO A 62 -19.85 20.13 -14.61
C PRO A 62 -18.97 21.25 -15.20
N GLU A 63 -18.46 22.16 -14.35
CA GLU A 63 -17.57 23.24 -14.79
C GLU A 63 -16.10 22.78 -14.86
N ARG A 64 -15.79 21.59 -14.33
CA ARG A 64 -14.44 21.02 -14.28
C ARG A 64 -14.45 19.59 -14.82
N PRO A 65 -14.50 19.41 -16.16
CA PRO A 65 -14.52 18.08 -16.75
C PRO A 65 -13.27 17.30 -16.34
N PHE A 66 -13.45 16.02 -16.01
CA PHE A 66 -12.35 15.14 -15.69
C PHE A 66 -11.57 14.80 -16.97
N GLU A 67 -10.27 15.05 -16.95
CA GLU A 67 -9.34 14.59 -17.96
C GLU A 67 -8.54 13.41 -17.39
N PRO A 68 -8.58 12.22 -18.02
CA PRO A 68 -7.80 11.09 -17.58
C PRO A 68 -6.30 11.44 -17.58
N PRO A 69 -5.55 11.08 -16.54
CA PRO A 69 -4.12 11.35 -16.49
C PRO A 69 -3.38 10.60 -17.60
N THR A 70 -2.36 11.22 -18.12
CA THR A 70 -1.40 10.56 -19.02
C THR A 70 -0.54 9.55 -18.23
N ILE A 71 0.12 8.63 -18.94
CA ILE A 71 1.04 7.67 -18.32
C ILE A 71 2.16 8.39 -17.55
N ASP A 72 2.70 9.48 -18.08
CA ASP A 72 3.74 10.25 -17.40
C ASP A 72 3.22 10.87 -16.08
N GLN A 73 1.98 11.35 -16.06
CA GLN A 73 1.36 11.84 -14.84
C GLN A 73 1.09 10.73 -13.81
N LEU A 74 0.69 9.53 -14.26
CA LEU A 74 0.52 8.38 -13.36
C LEU A 74 1.81 8.02 -12.62
N TYR A 75 2.99 8.14 -13.26
CA TYR A 75 4.28 7.89 -12.62
C TYR A 75 4.65 8.90 -11.51
N GLU A 76 4.02 10.07 -11.51
CA GLU A 76 4.24 11.11 -10.50
C GLU A 76 3.26 11.05 -9.33
N MET A 77 2.16 10.31 -9.49
CA MET A 77 1.12 10.17 -8.47
C MET A 77 1.58 9.30 -7.30
N GLY A 78 0.97 9.52 -6.16
CA GLY A 78 1.22 8.70 -4.97
C GLY A 78 0.33 7.45 -4.92
N VAL A 79 0.70 6.53 -4.06
CA VAL A 79 -0.03 5.28 -3.81
C VAL A 79 -0.58 5.29 -2.39
N LEU A 80 -1.83 4.91 -2.21
CA LEU A 80 -2.45 4.79 -0.89
C LEU A 80 -1.88 3.58 -0.14
N ASP A 81 -1.25 3.83 0.99
CA ASP A 81 -0.86 2.83 1.99
C ASP A 81 -1.90 2.86 3.11
N ALA A 82 -2.89 1.97 3.02
CA ALA A 82 -4.01 1.94 3.95
C ALA A 82 -3.69 1.10 5.19
N ALA A 83 -3.94 1.66 6.37
CA ALA A 83 -3.81 0.98 7.64
C ALA A 83 -5.10 0.19 7.98
N ARG A 84 -4.98 -0.79 8.89
CA ARG A 84 -6.09 -1.67 9.30
C ARG A 84 -7.27 -0.95 9.94
N ASP A 85 -7.04 0.21 10.53
CA ASP A 85 -8.06 1.07 11.17
C ASP A 85 -8.77 2.00 10.17
N GLY A 86 -8.44 1.89 8.88
CA GLY A 86 -9.11 2.55 7.78
C GLY A 86 -8.56 3.91 7.39
N HIS A 87 -7.58 4.47 8.11
CA HIS A 87 -6.83 5.62 7.60
C HIS A 87 -5.71 5.18 6.66
N GLY A 88 -5.07 6.13 5.98
CA GLY A 88 -3.92 5.82 5.13
C GLY A 88 -2.97 6.99 4.95
N PHE A 89 -1.90 6.74 4.22
CA PHE A 89 -0.94 7.75 3.80
C PHE A 89 -0.67 7.62 2.30
N ILE A 90 -0.47 8.74 1.65
CA ILE A 90 -0.07 8.76 0.24
C ILE A 90 1.44 8.62 0.18
N ARG A 91 1.91 7.45 -0.28
CA ARG A 91 3.34 7.16 -0.44
C ARG A 91 3.80 7.54 -1.83
N MET A 92 4.92 8.24 -1.90
CA MET A 92 5.44 8.76 -3.16
C MET A 92 6.51 7.85 -3.76
N PRO A 93 6.49 7.60 -5.09
CA PRO A 93 7.48 6.77 -5.78
C PRO A 93 8.91 7.33 -5.63
N GLN A 94 9.09 8.65 -5.56
CA GLN A 94 10.39 9.31 -5.37
C GLN A 94 11.08 8.88 -4.07
N ASN A 95 10.30 8.54 -3.04
CA ASN A 95 10.78 8.05 -1.75
C ASN A 95 10.83 6.51 -1.68
N ALA A 96 10.74 5.83 -2.82
CA ALA A 96 10.61 4.36 -2.90
C ALA A 96 9.49 3.84 -1.96
N TYR A 97 8.39 4.58 -1.87
CA TYR A 97 7.25 4.31 -0.98
C TYR A 97 7.60 4.20 0.50
N ALA A 98 8.77 4.70 0.92
CA ALA A 98 9.13 4.75 2.32
C ALA A 98 8.32 5.82 3.05
N PRO A 99 7.95 5.61 4.33
CA PRO A 99 7.31 6.63 5.14
C PRO A 99 8.11 7.93 5.17
N HIS A 100 7.44 9.04 4.87
CA HIS A 100 8.05 10.36 4.84
C HIS A 100 7.16 11.38 5.60
N PRO A 101 7.75 12.39 6.27
CA PRO A 101 6.97 13.41 6.99
C PRO A 101 6.02 14.24 6.11
N GLU A 102 6.29 14.30 4.82
CA GLU A 102 5.46 15.02 3.84
C GLU A 102 4.37 14.15 3.20
N ASP A 103 4.31 12.84 3.54
CA ASP A 103 3.24 11.97 3.05
C ASP A 103 1.89 12.51 3.52
N ALA A 104 0.96 12.67 2.59
CA ALA A 104 -0.36 13.20 2.94
C ALA A 104 -1.18 12.12 3.66
N TYR A 105 -1.76 12.50 4.79
CA TYR A 105 -2.69 11.67 5.55
C TYR A 105 -4.05 11.62 4.87
N VAL A 106 -4.62 10.42 4.76
CA VAL A 106 -5.95 10.17 4.21
C VAL A 106 -6.87 9.74 5.34
N ALA A 107 -7.90 10.53 5.61
CA ALA A 107 -8.83 10.27 6.69
C ALA A 107 -9.71 9.03 6.40
N PRO A 108 -10.10 8.23 7.42
CA PRO A 108 -10.98 7.07 7.24
C PRO A 108 -12.32 7.40 6.57
N ALA A 109 -12.81 8.61 6.79
CA ALA A 109 -14.04 9.08 6.16
C ALA A 109 -13.90 9.16 4.63
N LEU A 110 -12.77 9.71 4.12
CA LEU A 110 -12.50 9.77 2.68
C LEU A 110 -12.29 8.38 2.08
N VAL A 111 -11.54 7.51 2.77
CA VAL A 111 -11.32 6.13 2.31
C VAL A 111 -12.65 5.41 2.10
N ARG A 112 -13.58 5.53 3.06
CA ARG A 112 -14.91 4.92 2.94
C ARG A 112 -15.80 5.60 1.90
N GLN A 113 -15.81 6.93 1.86
CA GLN A 113 -16.65 7.71 0.95
C GLN A 113 -16.36 7.40 -0.51
N TYR A 114 -15.10 7.29 -0.88
CA TYR A 114 -14.68 7.00 -2.25
C TYR A 114 -14.40 5.52 -2.53
N GLY A 115 -14.56 4.65 -1.51
CA GLY A 115 -14.25 3.22 -1.64
C GLY A 115 -12.78 2.97 -2.00
N MET A 116 -11.87 3.81 -1.48
CA MET A 116 -10.44 3.71 -1.80
C MET A 116 -9.88 2.39 -1.32
N ARG A 117 -9.15 1.71 -2.19
CA ARG A 117 -8.49 0.43 -1.89
C ARG A 117 -7.03 0.66 -1.61
N ASP A 118 -6.48 -0.18 -0.74
CA ASP A 118 -5.05 -0.21 -0.49
C ASP A 118 -4.28 -0.43 -1.79
N GLY A 119 -3.22 0.33 -2.03
CA GLY A 119 -2.46 0.29 -3.27
C GLY A 119 -3.01 1.13 -4.43
N VAL A 120 -4.14 1.82 -4.28
CA VAL A 120 -4.65 2.67 -5.37
C VAL A 120 -3.71 3.85 -5.63
N ILE A 121 -3.39 4.06 -6.90
CA ILE A 121 -2.71 5.28 -7.36
C ILE A 121 -3.71 6.43 -7.26
N LEU A 122 -3.29 7.54 -6.65
CA LEU A 122 -4.18 8.67 -6.46
C LEU A 122 -3.46 10.02 -6.55
N ASP A 123 -4.24 11.01 -6.97
CA ASP A 123 -3.90 12.42 -6.87
C ASP A 123 -5.06 13.19 -6.22
N GLY A 124 -4.75 14.37 -5.68
CA GLY A 124 -5.77 15.17 -5.02
C GLY A 124 -5.25 16.43 -4.37
N GLU A 125 -6.19 17.23 -3.91
CA GLU A 125 -5.90 18.47 -3.20
C GLU A 125 -5.40 18.17 -1.78
N VAL A 126 -4.16 18.55 -1.49
CA VAL A 126 -3.54 18.38 -0.17
C VAL A 126 -3.56 19.69 0.59
N GLY A 127 -4.25 19.70 1.71
CA GLY A 127 -4.30 20.84 2.62
C GLY A 127 -3.15 20.83 3.64
N PRO A 128 -2.89 21.99 4.29
CA PRO A 128 -1.87 22.08 5.32
C PRO A 128 -2.21 21.18 6.54
N PRO A 129 -1.21 20.79 7.35
CA PRO A 129 -1.44 20.01 8.55
C PRO A 129 -2.32 20.77 9.55
N LYS A 130 -3.30 20.09 10.15
CA LYS A 130 -4.23 20.69 11.13
C LYS A 130 -3.51 21.16 12.41
N ARG A 131 -2.39 20.54 12.75
CA ARG A 131 -1.56 20.89 13.92
C ARG A 131 -0.08 20.82 13.55
N LYS A 132 0.72 21.65 14.19
CA LYS A 132 2.18 21.64 14.02
C LYS A 132 2.74 20.24 14.37
N GLY A 133 3.49 19.63 13.45
CA GLY A 133 4.08 18.29 13.61
C GLY A 133 3.20 17.14 13.11
N GLN A 134 2.05 17.43 12.52
CA GLN A 134 1.23 16.43 11.80
C GLN A 134 1.55 16.48 10.29
N ASN A 135 1.21 15.39 9.61
CA ASN A 135 1.31 15.30 8.15
C ASN A 135 0.28 16.23 7.46
N PRO A 136 0.54 16.68 6.23
CA PRO A 136 -0.48 17.28 5.36
C PRO A 136 -1.67 16.36 5.23
N GLN A 137 -2.85 16.86 4.89
CA GLN A 137 -4.06 16.04 4.77
C GLN A 137 -4.63 16.13 3.37
N LEU A 138 -5.03 14.99 2.82
CA LEU A 138 -5.84 14.95 1.61
C LEU A 138 -7.21 15.58 1.91
N ALA A 139 -7.54 16.65 1.20
CA ALA A 139 -8.82 17.33 1.31
C ALA A 139 -9.87 16.67 0.41
N ALA A 140 -9.53 16.43 -0.86
CA ALA A 140 -10.36 15.75 -1.82
C ALA A 140 -9.48 15.06 -2.88
N PRO A 141 -9.80 13.81 -3.29
CA PRO A 141 -9.14 13.18 -4.41
C PRO A 141 -9.63 13.79 -5.72
N THR A 142 -8.73 14.01 -6.67
CA THR A 142 -9.03 14.43 -8.04
C THR A 142 -8.96 13.28 -9.03
N CYS A 143 -8.16 12.25 -8.73
CA CYS A 143 -8.00 11.05 -9.53
C CYS A 143 -7.80 9.83 -8.62
N LEU A 144 -8.44 8.70 -8.94
CA LEU A 144 -8.28 7.42 -8.25
C LEU A 144 -8.12 6.30 -9.30
N GLY A 145 -6.95 5.65 -9.32
CA GLY A 145 -6.68 4.57 -10.28
C GLY A 145 -6.82 4.99 -11.74
N GLY A 146 -6.49 6.25 -12.08
CA GLY A 146 -6.66 6.78 -13.43
C GLY A 146 -8.10 7.16 -13.79
N LEU A 147 -9.04 7.00 -12.84
CA LEU A 147 -10.46 7.30 -13.04
C LEU A 147 -10.90 8.51 -12.22
N GLU A 148 -12.00 9.11 -12.63
CA GLU A 148 -12.70 10.08 -11.80
C GLU A 148 -13.19 9.42 -10.49
N PRO A 149 -13.06 10.09 -9.34
CA PRO A 149 -13.31 9.46 -8.03
C PRO A 149 -14.69 8.80 -7.89
N HIS A 150 -15.76 9.37 -8.48
CA HIS A 150 -17.10 8.79 -8.43
C HIS A 150 -17.24 7.53 -9.30
N LEU A 151 -16.46 7.42 -10.39
CA LEU A 151 -16.41 6.21 -11.23
C LEU A 151 -15.58 5.10 -10.57
N TYR A 152 -14.49 5.48 -9.90
CA TYR A 152 -13.67 4.53 -9.15
C TYR A 152 -14.48 3.76 -8.10
N HIS A 153 -15.36 4.44 -7.37
CA HIS A 153 -16.23 3.80 -6.38
C HIS A 153 -17.09 2.67 -6.97
N LYS A 154 -17.47 2.77 -8.25
CA LYS A 154 -18.26 1.77 -8.98
C LYS A 154 -17.42 0.72 -9.69
N SER A 155 -16.08 0.87 -9.70
CA SER A 155 -15.20 -0.07 -10.40
C SER A 155 -15.18 -1.44 -9.70
N PRO A 156 -15.15 -2.56 -10.47
CA PRO A 156 -15.09 -3.89 -9.89
C PRO A 156 -13.80 -4.09 -9.10
N LYS A 157 -13.83 -4.95 -8.08
CA LYS A 157 -12.63 -5.36 -7.37
C LYS A 157 -11.86 -6.37 -8.18
N TRP A 158 -10.56 -6.51 -7.89
CA TRP A 158 -9.70 -7.48 -8.55
C TRP A 158 -10.28 -8.91 -8.54
N ASP A 159 -10.80 -9.33 -7.39
CA ASP A 159 -11.39 -10.68 -7.21
C ASP A 159 -12.71 -10.90 -7.97
N GLU A 160 -13.33 -9.81 -8.41
CA GLU A 160 -14.59 -9.82 -9.18
C GLU A 160 -14.34 -9.84 -10.69
N LEU A 161 -13.08 -9.68 -11.14
CA LEU A 161 -12.73 -9.66 -12.55
C LEU A 161 -12.78 -11.07 -13.16
N THR A 162 -13.29 -11.16 -14.38
CA THR A 162 -13.26 -12.40 -15.15
C THR A 162 -11.84 -12.69 -15.63
N VAL A 163 -11.36 -13.89 -15.32
CA VAL A 163 -10.05 -14.36 -15.83
C VAL A 163 -10.21 -14.79 -17.28
N ILE A 164 -9.41 -14.19 -18.16
CA ILE A 164 -9.34 -14.52 -19.59
C ILE A 164 -7.91 -14.87 -19.98
N ASP A 165 -7.75 -15.63 -21.07
CA ASP A 165 -6.43 -15.85 -21.64
C ASP A 165 -5.89 -14.58 -22.31
N PRO A 166 -4.55 -14.35 -22.35
CA PRO A 166 -3.95 -13.23 -23.04
C PRO A 166 -4.20 -13.32 -24.56
N GLU A 167 -5.04 -12.46 -25.10
CA GLU A 167 -5.37 -12.44 -26.53
C GLU A 167 -4.54 -11.42 -27.30
N GLU A 168 -4.21 -10.31 -26.67
CA GLU A 168 -3.43 -9.23 -27.28
C GLU A 168 -1.95 -9.41 -27.03
N ARG A 169 -1.18 -9.44 -28.14
CA ARG A 169 0.28 -9.65 -28.08
C ARG A 169 1.05 -8.37 -27.82
N ILE A 170 2.08 -8.46 -26.98
CA ILE A 170 3.09 -7.42 -26.81
C ILE A 170 4.15 -7.61 -27.89
N HIS A 171 4.23 -6.69 -28.84
CA HIS A 171 5.23 -6.71 -29.92
C HIS A 171 6.56 -6.16 -29.41
N LEU A 172 7.60 -7.01 -29.35
CA LEU A 172 8.91 -6.62 -28.85
C LEU A 172 9.87 -6.20 -29.97
N THR A 173 9.69 -6.71 -31.18
CA THR A 173 10.63 -6.53 -32.30
C THR A 173 10.37 -5.30 -33.15
N GLU A 174 9.22 -4.66 -33.05
CA GLU A 174 8.93 -3.46 -33.85
C GLU A 174 9.98 -2.36 -33.59
N GLY A 175 10.54 -1.84 -34.68
CA GLY A 175 11.59 -0.82 -34.64
C GLY A 175 12.91 -1.26 -34.01
N SER A 176 13.21 -2.58 -33.99
CA SER A 176 14.46 -3.11 -33.43
C SER A 176 14.99 -4.32 -34.21
N ASP A 177 16.28 -4.31 -34.50
CA ASP A 177 17.01 -5.45 -35.08
C ASP A 177 17.60 -6.38 -34.00
N ASP A 178 17.16 -6.24 -32.72
CA ASP A 178 17.70 -7.04 -31.62
C ASP A 178 17.31 -8.52 -31.76
N ILE A 179 18.33 -9.35 -31.96
CA ILE A 179 18.16 -10.80 -32.15
C ILE A 179 17.51 -11.45 -30.92
N THR A 180 17.80 -10.97 -29.69
CA THR A 180 17.24 -11.51 -28.45
C THR A 180 15.72 -11.32 -28.44
N LEU A 181 15.25 -10.12 -28.76
CA LEU A 181 13.83 -9.81 -28.81
C LEU A 181 13.11 -10.61 -29.91
N ARG A 182 13.75 -10.79 -31.06
CA ARG A 182 13.22 -11.61 -32.15
C ARG A 182 13.06 -13.09 -31.77
N ILE A 183 14.04 -13.64 -31.03
CA ILE A 183 13.96 -15.01 -30.53
C ILE A 183 12.81 -15.15 -29.54
N ILE A 184 12.63 -14.19 -28.62
CA ILE A 184 11.51 -14.19 -27.65
C ILE A 184 10.18 -14.12 -28.40
N ASP A 185 10.05 -13.20 -29.34
CA ASP A 185 8.81 -13.04 -30.12
C ASP A 185 8.44 -14.28 -30.94
N MET A 186 9.44 -15.04 -31.41
CA MET A 186 9.22 -16.25 -32.21
C MET A 186 8.90 -17.48 -31.37
N LEU A 187 9.60 -17.66 -30.23
CA LEU A 187 9.54 -18.89 -29.45
C LEU A 187 8.67 -18.77 -28.20
N CYS A 188 8.58 -17.59 -27.61
CA CYS A 188 7.88 -17.35 -26.35
C CYS A 188 7.15 -15.98 -26.40
N PRO A 189 6.19 -15.79 -27.32
CA PRO A 189 5.47 -14.52 -27.43
C PRO A 189 4.80 -14.17 -26.12
N ILE A 190 4.84 -12.89 -25.77
CA ILE A 190 4.25 -12.36 -24.54
C ILE A 190 2.98 -11.58 -24.87
N GLY A 191 1.91 -11.81 -24.12
CA GLY A 191 0.66 -11.07 -24.27
C GLY A 191 0.35 -10.20 -23.06
N PHE A 192 -0.52 -9.20 -23.25
CA PHE A 192 -1.02 -8.39 -22.15
C PHE A 192 -1.79 -9.26 -21.15
N GLY A 193 -1.52 -9.08 -19.84
CA GLY A 193 -2.08 -9.91 -18.78
C GLY A 193 -1.38 -11.27 -18.57
N GLN A 194 -0.39 -11.63 -19.40
CA GLN A 194 0.35 -12.88 -19.25
C GLN A 194 1.29 -12.84 -18.03
N ARG A 195 1.30 -13.93 -17.26
CA ARG A 195 2.27 -14.16 -16.20
C ARG A 195 3.36 -15.08 -16.71
N GLY A 196 4.59 -14.57 -16.80
CA GLY A 196 5.76 -15.30 -17.25
C GLY A 196 6.83 -15.40 -16.16
N LEU A 197 7.64 -16.45 -16.21
CA LEU A 197 8.80 -16.65 -15.34
C LEU A 197 10.06 -16.83 -16.17
N LEU A 198 11.05 -15.95 -15.96
CA LEU A 198 12.38 -16.04 -16.54
C LEU A 198 13.37 -16.61 -15.53
N VAL A 199 13.77 -17.85 -15.69
CA VAL A 199 14.74 -18.54 -14.85
C VAL A 199 16.07 -18.66 -15.57
N SER A 200 17.16 -18.27 -14.92
CA SER A 200 18.50 -18.40 -15.48
C SER A 200 19.56 -18.57 -14.39
N PRO A 201 20.68 -19.21 -14.67
CA PRO A 201 21.83 -19.21 -13.78
C PRO A 201 22.35 -17.79 -13.54
N PRO A 202 23.11 -17.56 -12.46
CA PRO A 202 23.79 -16.30 -12.24
C PRO A 202 24.67 -15.92 -13.45
N ARG A 203 24.69 -14.63 -13.81
CA ARG A 203 25.49 -14.07 -14.93
C ARG A 203 25.11 -14.57 -16.33
N ALA A 204 23.95 -15.16 -16.51
CA ALA A 204 23.45 -15.60 -17.81
C ALA A 204 22.70 -14.51 -18.62
N GLY A 205 22.72 -13.26 -18.15
CA GLY A 205 22.10 -12.12 -18.87
C GLY A 205 20.62 -11.87 -18.55
N LYS A 206 20.08 -12.43 -17.46
CA LYS A 206 18.67 -12.23 -17.02
C LYS A 206 18.29 -10.74 -16.98
N THR A 207 19.06 -9.93 -16.26
CA THR A 207 18.80 -8.49 -16.11
C THR A 207 18.84 -7.77 -17.46
N MET A 208 19.76 -8.15 -18.34
CA MET A 208 19.86 -7.60 -19.70
C MET A 208 18.62 -7.93 -20.55
N ILE A 209 18.10 -9.16 -20.47
CA ILE A 209 16.90 -9.56 -21.18
C ILE A 209 15.70 -8.75 -20.67
N LEU A 210 15.53 -8.64 -19.36
CA LEU A 210 14.44 -7.85 -18.75
C LEU A 210 14.53 -6.37 -19.17
N GLN A 211 15.73 -5.80 -19.19
CA GLN A 211 15.95 -4.42 -19.64
C GLN A 211 15.56 -4.22 -21.12
N LYS A 212 15.93 -5.16 -22.00
CA LYS A 212 15.55 -5.11 -23.41
C LYS A 212 14.04 -5.22 -23.60
N ILE A 213 13.37 -6.11 -22.87
CA ILE A 213 11.91 -6.24 -22.89
C ILE A 213 11.28 -4.92 -22.43
N ALA A 214 11.70 -4.35 -21.30
CA ALA A 214 11.19 -3.10 -20.78
C ALA A 214 11.32 -1.95 -21.80
N GLN A 215 12.48 -1.82 -22.44
CA GLN A 215 12.71 -0.82 -23.48
C GLN A 215 11.83 -1.04 -24.72
N ALA A 216 11.62 -2.30 -25.11
CA ALA A 216 10.75 -2.63 -26.24
C ALA A 216 9.27 -2.30 -25.93
N VAL A 217 8.80 -2.64 -24.75
CA VAL A 217 7.44 -2.29 -24.30
C VAL A 217 7.23 -0.78 -24.33
N GLN A 218 8.13 -0.01 -23.75
CA GLN A 218 8.02 1.46 -23.74
C GLN A 218 8.03 2.09 -25.15
N ARG A 219 8.78 1.52 -26.07
CA ARG A 219 8.85 2.03 -27.44
C ARG A 219 7.60 1.69 -28.25
N ASN A 220 7.14 0.43 -28.14
CA ASN A 220 6.12 -0.13 -29.02
C ASN A 220 4.70 0.01 -28.42
N HIS A 221 4.61 0.18 -27.10
CA HIS A 221 3.37 0.31 -26.34
C HIS A 221 3.45 1.50 -25.37
N PRO A 222 3.50 2.74 -25.88
CA PRO A 222 3.68 3.94 -25.05
C PRO A 222 2.52 4.17 -24.04
N ASP A 223 1.36 3.60 -24.33
CA ASP A 223 0.17 3.67 -23.46
C ASP A 223 0.17 2.62 -22.34
N ALA A 224 1.19 1.74 -22.30
CA ALA A 224 1.32 0.75 -21.24
C ALA A 224 2.03 1.34 -20.02
N TYR A 225 1.40 1.25 -18.84
CA TYR A 225 2.06 1.58 -17.59
C TYR A 225 3.09 0.50 -17.24
N LEU A 226 4.37 0.87 -17.25
CA LEU A 226 5.48 -0.04 -16.98
C LEU A 226 6.01 0.17 -15.57
N MET A 227 5.89 -0.85 -14.73
CA MET A 227 6.47 -0.89 -13.40
C MET A 227 7.51 -2.00 -13.30
N ILE A 228 8.66 -1.69 -12.73
CA ILE A 228 9.78 -2.62 -12.53
C ILE A 228 10.09 -2.70 -11.04
N LEU A 229 9.97 -3.88 -10.46
CA LEU A 229 10.37 -4.13 -9.08
C LEU A 229 11.70 -4.90 -9.05
N LEU A 230 12.69 -4.31 -8.39
CA LEU A 230 14.00 -4.92 -8.15
C LEU A 230 14.16 -5.20 -6.66
N VAL A 231 14.30 -6.47 -6.30
CA VAL A 231 14.46 -6.92 -4.91
C VAL A 231 15.79 -7.64 -4.76
N ASP A 232 16.56 -7.28 -3.74
CA ASP A 232 17.89 -7.83 -3.47
C ASP A 232 18.88 -7.66 -4.63
N GLU A 233 18.68 -6.60 -5.44
CA GLU A 233 19.51 -6.30 -6.59
C GLU A 233 20.65 -5.35 -6.18
N ARG A 234 21.74 -5.33 -6.97
CA ARG A 234 22.88 -4.45 -6.70
C ARG A 234 22.54 -2.99 -7.02
N PRO A 235 23.04 -2.01 -6.23
CA PRO A 235 22.77 -0.59 -6.47
C PRO A 235 23.13 -0.11 -7.88
N GLU A 236 24.22 -0.63 -8.47
CA GLU A 236 24.64 -0.31 -9.84
C GLU A 236 23.65 -0.84 -10.88
N GLU A 237 23.07 -2.05 -10.70
CA GLU A 237 22.08 -2.63 -11.59
C GLU A 237 20.75 -1.86 -11.51
N ALA A 238 20.35 -1.47 -10.30
CA ALA A 238 19.20 -0.60 -10.09
C ALA A 238 19.35 0.75 -10.80
N THR A 239 20.53 1.36 -10.70
CA THR A 239 20.84 2.62 -11.37
C THR A 239 20.84 2.46 -12.90
N ALA A 240 21.38 1.37 -13.41
CA ALA A 240 21.37 1.06 -14.84
C ALA A 240 19.92 0.90 -15.35
N MET A 241 19.07 0.20 -14.62
CA MET A 241 17.65 0.02 -14.97
C MET A 241 16.90 1.35 -15.02
N ARG A 242 17.03 2.22 -13.98
CA ARG A 242 16.43 3.55 -13.97
C ARG A 242 16.86 4.45 -15.13
N ARG A 243 18.12 4.33 -15.58
CA ARG A 243 18.63 5.09 -16.74
C ARG A 243 18.15 4.53 -18.07
N ALA A 244 17.88 3.25 -18.12
CA ALA A 244 17.52 2.55 -19.34
C ALA A 244 16.03 2.59 -19.65
N THR A 245 15.19 2.89 -18.67
CA THR A 245 13.72 2.86 -18.78
C THR A 245 13.10 4.15 -18.25
N LYS A 246 12.01 4.59 -18.88
CA LYS A 246 11.17 5.70 -18.38
C LYS A 246 10.10 5.23 -17.41
N GLY A 247 9.89 3.90 -17.31
CA GLY A 247 8.92 3.31 -16.41
C GLY A 247 9.26 3.52 -14.93
N GLU A 248 8.32 3.26 -14.07
CA GLU A 248 8.54 3.29 -12.65
C GLU A 248 9.47 2.15 -12.21
N VAL A 249 10.50 2.46 -11.42
CA VAL A 249 11.47 1.48 -10.92
C VAL A 249 11.49 1.52 -9.40
N ALA A 250 10.73 0.63 -8.80
CA ALA A 250 10.75 0.37 -7.36
C ALA A 250 11.93 -0.53 -7.01
N VAL A 251 12.75 -0.13 -6.05
CA VAL A 251 14.01 -0.83 -5.75
C VAL A 251 14.19 -1.04 -4.26
N SER A 252 14.53 -2.27 -3.89
CA SER A 252 15.13 -2.60 -2.61
C SER A 252 16.46 -3.30 -2.84
N THR A 253 17.55 -2.55 -2.66
CA THR A 253 18.91 -3.03 -2.92
C THR A 253 19.42 -3.97 -1.82
N ASN A 254 20.41 -4.79 -2.12
CA ASN A 254 20.97 -5.83 -1.26
C ASN A 254 21.62 -5.31 0.04
N ASP A 255 21.84 -3.99 0.17
CA ASP A 255 22.31 -3.34 1.39
C ASP A 255 21.16 -3.01 2.39
N LYS A 256 19.91 -3.23 2.00
CA LYS A 256 18.74 -2.97 2.82
C LYS A 256 18.36 -4.20 3.65
N PRO A 257 17.73 -3.99 4.82
CA PRO A 257 17.26 -5.10 5.64
C PRO A 257 16.07 -5.84 4.99
N PRO A 258 15.87 -7.14 5.30
CA PRO A 258 14.81 -7.95 4.71
C PRO A 258 13.40 -7.36 4.82
N GLU A 259 13.10 -6.66 5.91
CA GLU A 259 11.81 -6.01 6.14
C GLU A 259 11.52 -4.96 5.07
N ASN A 260 12.55 -4.29 4.55
CA ASN A 260 12.39 -3.33 3.47
C ASN A 260 12.07 -4.02 2.14
N HIS A 261 12.64 -5.20 1.89
CA HIS A 261 12.31 -6.01 0.70
C HIS A 261 10.84 -6.41 0.70
N VAL A 262 10.35 -6.92 1.84
CA VAL A 262 8.94 -7.31 2.01
C VAL A 262 8.03 -6.10 1.81
N ARG A 263 8.30 -4.99 2.52
CA ARG A 263 7.48 -3.78 2.46
C ARG A 263 7.33 -3.22 1.04
N ILE A 264 8.45 -3.08 0.30
CA ILE A 264 8.40 -2.55 -1.08
C ILE A 264 7.65 -3.51 -1.99
N THR A 265 7.88 -4.83 -1.84
CA THR A 265 7.19 -5.85 -2.63
C THR A 265 5.68 -5.82 -2.39
N GLU A 266 5.25 -5.75 -1.13
CA GLU A 266 3.85 -5.63 -0.78
C GLU A 266 3.22 -4.37 -1.35
N MET A 267 3.93 -3.23 -1.27
CA MET A 267 3.46 -1.96 -1.84
C MET A 267 3.24 -2.01 -3.36
N VAL A 268 4.15 -2.67 -4.08
CA VAL A 268 4.06 -2.79 -5.55
C VAL A 268 3.01 -3.81 -6.00
N LEU A 269 2.70 -4.80 -5.15
CA LEU A 269 1.72 -5.86 -5.48
C LEU A 269 0.27 -5.49 -5.10
N LYS A 270 0.07 -4.42 -4.34
CA LYS A 270 -1.26 -3.87 -4.00
C LYS A 270 -1.88 -3.14 -5.17
#